data_e52390d3e2ed647bb68953476bca88a6
#
_entry.id   e52390d3e2ed647bb68953476bca88a6
#
_cell.length_a   1.000
_cell.length_b   1.000
_cell.length_c   1.000
_cell.angle_alpha   90.00
_cell.angle_beta   90.00
_cell.angle_gamma   90.00
#
_symmetry.space_group_name_H-M   'P 1'
#
loop_
_entity.id
_entity.type
_entity.pdbx_description
1 polymer ?
#
loop_
_entity_poly.entity_id
_entity_poly.type
_entity_poly.pdbx_seq_one_letter_code
_entity_poly.pdbx_strand_id
1 'polypeptide(L)'
;RRLPHIPGGPTRPMKDRVREILFDLLAERVRGSVALDLFAGTGALGFEAVSRGASRAVFAERHFPTADAIRRAAAELGIAERCEVRPGDVLNWSRRLPDLPADARWIAFVSPPWSLFAERPADLMALVAAILSRSPSGSVVAVESDGSFDPQLLPEAAAWEHRPAAPAVLHIHGRLVS
;
A
#
# COMPACT_ATOMS: atom_id res chain seq x y z
N ARG A 1 15.64 -12.00 -6.94
CA ARG A 1 16.55 -11.37 -5.97
C ARG A 1 15.79 -11.18 -4.66
N ARG A 2 16.31 -11.75 -3.54
CA ARG A 2 15.65 -11.59 -2.24
C ARG A 2 15.81 -10.13 -1.79
N LEU A 3 14.69 -9.52 -1.33
CA LEU A 3 14.72 -8.21 -0.68
C LEU A 3 15.56 -8.30 0.62
N PRO A 4 16.35 -7.26 0.96
CA PRO A 4 17.12 -7.25 2.20
C PRO A 4 16.17 -7.32 3.41
N HIS A 5 16.53 -8.16 4.38
CA HIS A 5 15.83 -8.23 5.66
C HIS A 5 16.21 -7.02 6.50
N ILE A 6 15.24 -6.22 6.93
CA ILE A 6 15.46 -5.07 7.82
C ILE A 6 15.19 -5.54 9.26
N PRO A 7 16.20 -5.72 10.12
CA PRO A 7 15.98 -6.15 11.48
C PRO A 7 15.41 -5.02 12.35
N GLY A 8 14.39 -5.32 13.15
CA GLY A 8 14.11 -4.61 14.40
C GLY A 8 13.22 -3.37 14.35
N GLY A 9 12.38 -3.18 13.34
CA GLY A 9 11.35 -2.14 13.37
C GLY A 9 9.99 -2.64 13.93
N PRO A 10 9.10 -1.76 14.43
CA PRO A 10 7.74 -2.12 14.87
C PRO A 10 6.82 -2.47 13.70
N THR A 11 7.37 -2.83 12.56
CA THR A 11 6.68 -3.13 11.32
C THR A 11 6.30 -4.61 11.26
N ARG A 12 5.03 -4.88 10.95
CA ARG A 12 4.55 -6.22 10.64
C ARG A 12 4.66 -6.43 9.13
N PRO A 13 5.64 -7.19 8.64
CA PRO A 13 5.71 -7.47 7.22
C PRO A 13 4.48 -8.26 6.79
N MET A 14 3.89 -7.91 5.63
CA MET A 14 2.89 -8.75 4.98
C MET A 14 3.51 -10.10 4.68
N LYS A 15 2.78 -11.18 5.01
CA LYS A 15 3.28 -12.52 4.72
C LYS A 15 3.46 -12.69 3.21
N ASP A 16 4.51 -13.35 2.80
CA ASP A 16 4.85 -13.56 1.38
C ASP A 16 3.66 -14.10 0.58
N ARG A 17 2.89 -15.03 1.18
CA ARG A 17 1.69 -15.59 0.56
C ARG A 17 0.61 -14.54 0.29
N VAL A 18 0.36 -13.64 1.24
CA VAL A 18 -0.66 -12.57 1.08
C VAL A 18 -0.23 -11.62 -0.02
N ARG A 19 1.06 -11.27 -0.08
CA ARG A 19 1.63 -10.44 -1.13
C ARG A 19 1.51 -11.11 -2.50
N GLU A 20 1.80 -12.41 -2.61
CA GLU A 20 1.65 -13.19 -3.85
C GLU A 20 0.20 -13.15 -4.33
N ILE A 21 -0.77 -13.48 -3.48
CA ILE A 21 -2.21 -13.43 -3.81
C ILE A 21 -2.60 -12.03 -4.29
N LEU A 22 -2.15 -10.98 -3.58
CA LEU A 22 -2.47 -9.60 -3.95
C LEU A 22 -1.95 -9.26 -5.35
N PHE A 23 -0.70 -9.57 -5.65
CA PHE A 23 -0.12 -9.27 -6.96
C PHE A 23 -0.68 -10.14 -8.08
N ASP A 24 -1.12 -11.35 -7.81
CA ASP A 24 -1.83 -12.18 -8.78
C ASP A 24 -3.20 -11.57 -9.12
N LEU A 25 -3.92 -11.05 -8.13
CA LEU A 25 -5.17 -10.33 -8.35
C LEU A 25 -4.98 -9.02 -9.15
N LEU A 26 -3.89 -8.30 -8.89
CA LEU A 26 -3.57 -7.05 -9.59
C LEU A 26 -3.09 -7.27 -11.03
N ALA A 27 -2.39 -8.40 -11.26
CA ALA A 27 -1.89 -8.81 -12.58
C ALA A 27 -1.27 -7.64 -13.40
N GLU A 28 -1.72 -7.45 -14.63
CA GLU A 28 -1.22 -6.41 -15.55
C GLU A 28 -1.54 -4.96 -15.13
N ARG A 29 -2.42 -4.77 -14.13
CA ARG A 29 -2.74 -3.44 -13.60
C ARG A 29 -1.54 -2.73 -13.02
N VAL A 30 -0.55 -3.47 -12.52
CA VAL A 30 0.66 -2.93 -11.92
C VAL A 30 1.55 -2.24 -12.95
N ARG A 31 1.60 -2.77 -14.18
CA ARG A 31 2.47 -2.23 -15.24
C ARG A 31 2.11 -0.77 -15.56
N GLY A 32 3.11 0.11 -15.51
CA GLY A 32 2.96 1.55 -15.79
C GLY A 32 2.21 2.34 -14.73
N SER A 33 1.78 1.71 -13.63
CA SER A 33 1.11 2.41 -12.52
C SER A 33 2.10 3.16 -11.64
N VAL A 34 1.57 4.04 -10.78
CA VAL A 34 2.26 4.57 -9.59
C VAL A 34 1.83 3.74 -8.39
N ALA A 35 2.76 3.04 -7.74
CA ALA A 35 2.50 2.31 -6.52
C ALA A 35 2.55 3.25 -5.31
N LEU A 36 1.53 3.23 -4.46
CA LEU A 36 1.49 3.96 -3.19
C LEU A 36 1.52 2.95 -2.05
N ASP A 37 2.65 2.79 -1.38
CA ASP A 37 2.83 1.90 -0.22
C ASP A 37 2.67 2.72 1.05
N LEU A 38 1.44 2.80 1.56
CA LEU A 38 1.02 3.80 2.56
C LEU A 38 1.39 3.42 4.01
N PHE A 39 1.75 2.19 4.25
CA PHE A 39 2.29 1.69 5.53
C PHE A 39 3.50 0.82 5.21
N ALA A 40 4.52 1.46 4.63
CA ALA A 40 5.53 0.76 3.85
C ALA A 40 6.34 -0.29 4.61
N GLY A 41 6.63 -0.08 5.90
CA GLY A 41 7.44 -1.00 6.65
C GLY A 41 8.77 -1.30 5.96
N THR A 42 8.96 -2.53 5.51
CA THR A 42 10.16 -2.91 4.75
C THR A 42 10.14 -2.44 3.29
N GLY A 43 9.05 -1.86 2.81
CA GLY A 43 8.86 -1.49 1.41
C GLY A 43 8.52 -2.65 0.48
N ALA A 44 8.16 -3.80 1.03
CA ALA A 44 7.99 -5.03 0.24
C ALA A 44 6.96 -4.89 -0.89
N LEU A 45 5.83 -4.20 -0.64
CA LEU A 45 4.78 -4.01 -1.64
C LEU A 45 5.21 -3.04 -2.73
N GLY A 46 5.78 -1.90 -2.35
CA GLY A 46 6.25 -0.92 -3.32
C GLY A 46 7.39 -1.46 -4.19
N PHE A 47 8.35 -2.19 -3.62
CA PHE A 47 9.45 -2.82 -4.37
C PHE A 47 8.95 -3.92 -5.32
N GLU A 48 8.01 -4.75 -4.86
CA GLU A 48 7.39 -5.77 -5.71
C GLU A 48 6.64 -5.12 -6.88
N ALA A 49 5.89 -4.03 -6.63
CA ALA A 49 5.22 -3.30 -7.68
C ALA A 49 6.20 -2.76 -8.73
N VAL A 50 7.32 -2.16 -8.32
CA VAL A 50 8.37 -1.69 -9.23
C VAL A 50 8.97 -2.85 -10.02
N SER A 51 9.21 -3.99 -9.38
CA SER A 51 9.71 -5.22 -10.02
C SER A 51 8.75 -5.75 -11.09
N ARG A 52 7.44 -5.59 -10.88
CA ARG A 52 6.38 -6.00 -11.83
C ARG A 52 6.02 -4.93 -12.84
N GLY A 53 6.76 -3.84 -12.91
CA GLY A 53 6.65 -2.81 -13.94
C GLY A 53 5.84 -1.57 -13.58
N ALA A 54 5.56 -1.32 -12.31
CA ALA A 54 5.11 0.01 -11.88
C ALA A 54 6.16 1.05 -12.29
N SER A 55 5.72 2.21 -12.76
CA SER A 55 6.63 3.27 -13.22
C SER A 55 7.45 3.83 -12.07
N ARG A 56 6.84 3.96 -10.91
CA ARG A 56 7.47 4.45 -9.67
C ARG A 56 6.70 3.95 -8.45
N ALA A 57 7.32 4.09 -7.28
CA ALA A 57 6.70 3.82 -5.99
C ALA A 57 6.90 4.97 -5.02
N VAL A 58 5.85 5.32 -4.28
CA VAL A 58 5.86 6.26 -3.15
C VAL A 58 5.65 5.46 -1.88
N PHE A 59 6.58 5.57 -0.94
CA PHE A 59 6.54 4.87 0.33
C PHE A 59 6.26 5.85 1.44
N ALA A 60 5.21 5.64 2.22
CA ALA A 60 4.95 6.38 3.45
C ALA A 60 5.29 5.49 4.65
N GLU A 61 6.24 5.94 5.48
CA GLU A 61 6.69 5.21 6.66
C GLU A 61 6.94 6.16 7.82
N ARG A 62 6.27 5.91 8.97
CA ARG A 62 6.37 6.80 10.13
C ARG A 62 7.66 6.62 10.93
N HIS A 63 8.26 5.44 10.90
CA HIS A 63 9.50 5.15 11.62
C HIS A 63 10.69 5.56 10.77
N PHE A 64 11.34 6.66 11.14
CA PHE A 64 12.43 7.27 10.35
C PHE A 64 13.57 6.31 10.00
N PRO A 65 14.10 5.48 10.94
CA PRO A 65 15.15 4.51 10.60
C PRO A 65 14.69 3.49 9.54
N THR A 66 13.41 3.09 9.55
CA THR A 66 12.83 2.19 8.56
C THR A 66 12.69 2.90 7.21
N ALA A 67 12.25 4.16 7.19
CA ALA A 67 12.20 4.97 5.98
C ALA A 67 13.59 5.12 5.33
N ASP A 68 14.64 5.34 6.14
CA ASP A 68 16.02 5.40 5.65
C ASP A 68 16.51 4.03 5.13
N ALA A 69 16.07 2.93 5.74
CA ALA A 69 16.37 1.60 5.24
C ALA A 69 15.72 1.33 3.87
N ILE A 70 14.49 1.82 3.62
CA ILE A 70 13.86 1.74 2.30
C ILE A 70 14.70 2.52 1.26
N ARG A 71 15.18 3.73 1.58
CA ARG A 71 16.04 4.50 0.67
C ARG A 71 17.32 3.76 0.31
N ARG A 72 17.99 3.18 1.31
CA ARG A 72 19.20 2.37 1.08
C ARG A 72 18.91 1.16 0.20
N ALA A 73 17.82 0.43 0.49
CA ALA A 73 17.41 -0.71 -0.32
C ALA A 73 17.12 -0.32 -1.78
N ALA A 74 16.45 0.80 -2.01
CA ALA A 74 16.19 1.31 -3.36
C ALA A 74 17.50 1.62 -4.12
N ALA A 75 18.49 2.22 -3.43
CA ALA A 75 19.80 2.51 -4.00
C ALA A 75 20.58 1.22 -4.33
N GLU A 76 20.61 0.24 -3.42
CA GLU A 76 21.24 -1.06 -3.62
C GLU A 76 20.62 -1.87 -4.77
N LEU A 77 19.30 -1.72 -4.97
CA LEU A 77 18.59 -2.33 -6.08
C LEU A 77 18.76 -1.57 -7.40
N GLY A 78 19.36 -0.38 -7.40
CA GLY A 78 19.54 0.46 -8.58
C GLY A 78 18.24 1.08 -9.11
N ILE A 79 17.26 1.32 -8.23
CA ILE A 79 15.94 1.85 -8.57
C ILE A 79 15.59 3.13 -7.77
N ALA A 80 16.56 3.78 -7.16
CA ALA A 80 16.34 4.95 -6.30
C ALA A 80 15.55 6.07 -7.00
N GLU A 81 15.79 6.31 -8.28
CA GLU A 81 15.10 7.34 -9.07
C GLU A 81 13.60 7.06 -9.27
N ARG A 82 13.19 5.81 -9.09
CA ARG A 82 11.79 5.36 -9.19
C ARG A 82 11.12 5.24 -7.82
N CYS A 83 11.82 5.52 -6.73
CA CYS A 83 11.37 5.31 -5.36
C CYS A 83 11.42 6.62 -4.59
N GLU A 84 10.25 7.14 -4.21
CA GLU A 84 10.11 8.29 -3.33
C GLU A 84 9.75 7.82 -1.93
N VAL A 85 10.52 8.20 -0.90
CA VAL A 85 10.23 7.85 0.49
C VAL A 85 9.83 9.09 1.27
N ARG A 86 8.60 9.08 1.78
CA ARG A 86 7.98 10.14 2.58
C ARG A 86 7.90 9.69 4.05
N PRO A 87 8.82 10.11 4.90
CA PRO A 87 8.77 9.77 6.31
C PRO A 87 7.66 10.56 7.01
N GLY A 88 6.93 9.91 7.91
CA GLY A 88 5.86 10.51 8.69
C GLY A 88 4.61 9.64 8.80
N ASP A 89 3.66 10.07 9.64
CA ASP A 89 2.39 9.35 9.82
C ASP A 89 1.46 9.64 8.63
N VAL A 90 1.24 8.61 7.80
CA VAL A 90 0.38 8.69 6.62
C VAL A 90 -1.08 9.00 6.95
N LEU A 91 -1.55 8.73 8.17
CA LEU A 91 -2.91 9.09 8.58
C LEU A 91 -3.16 10.60 8.53
N ASN A 92 -2.11 11.43 8.62
CA ASN A 92 -2.23 12.88 8.45
C ASN A 92 -2.61 13.28 7.02
N TRP A 93 -2.44 12.39 6.04
CA TRP A 93 -2.83 12.65 4.65
C TRP A 93 -4.36 12.72 4.48
N SER A 94 -5.14 12.16 5.41
CA SER A 94 -6.60 12.30 5.43
C SER A 94 -7.02 13.77 5.52
N ARG A 95 -6.23 14.60 6.20
CA ARG A 95 -6.49 16.05 6.37
C ARG A 95 -5.95 16.87 5.22
N ARG A 96 -4.80 16.49 4.70
CA ARG A 96 -4.15 17.15 3.57
C ARG A 96 -3.31 16.12 2.81
N LEU A 97 -3.91 15.58 1.75
CA LEU A 97 -3.19 14.69 0.86
C LEU A 97 -2.03 15.46 0.21
N PRO A 98 -0.78 14.94 0.28
CA PRO A 98 0.35 15.57 -0.37
C PRO A 98 0.17 15.56 -1.89
N ASP A 99 0.98 16.33 -2.60
CA ASP A 99 1.08 16.23 -4.04
C ASP A 99 1.68 14.86 -4.41
N LEU A 100 0.85 14.02 -5.03
CA LEU A 100 1.21 12.68 -5.47
C LEU A 100 1.23 12.64 -7.01
N PRO A 101 2.14 11.86 -7.61
CA PRO A 101 2.15 11.70 -9.06
C PRO A 101 0.80 11.19 -9.57
N ALA A 102 0.13 11.97 -10.41
CA ALA A 102 -1.20 11.65 -10.96
C ALA A 102 -1.20 11.51 -12.49
N ASP A 103 -0.03 11.33 -13.09
CA ASP A 103 0.20 11.10 -14.51
C ASP A 103 -0.10 9.66 -14.95
N ALA A 104 -0.34 8.78 -14.00
CA ALA A 104 -0.77 7.39 -14.23
C ALA A 104 -1.74 6.93 -13.13
N ARG A 105 -2.46 5.82 -13.39
CA ARG A 105 -3.30 5.19 -12.38
C ARG A 105 -2.48 4.80 -11.15
N TRP A 106 -3.11 4.81 -9.99
CA TRP A 106 -2.50 4.36 -8.75
C TRP A 106 -2.83 2.89 -8.46
N ILE A 107 -1.86 2.21 -7.86
CA ILE A 107 -2.08 1.01 -7.09
C ILE A 107 -1.73 1.36 -5.64
N ALA A 108 -2.73 1.61 -4.83
CA ALA A 108 -2.54 2.04 -3.45
C ALA A 108 -2.67 0.83 -2.50
N PHE A 109 -1.62 0.58 -1.73
CA PHE A 109 -1.58 -0.45 -0.70
C PHE A 109 -1.79 0.19 0.67
N VAL A 110 -2.87 -0.22 1.34
CA VAL A 110 -3.22 0.19 2.71
C VAL A 110 -3.10 -1.05 3.59
N SER A 111 -1.89 -1.33 4.07
CA SER A 111 -1.58 -2.51 4.90
C SER A 111 -1.08 -2.06 6.28
N PRO A 112 -1.98 -1.48 7.11
CA PRO A 112 -1.63 -0.98 8.42
C PRO A 112 -1.38 -2.12 9.42
N PRO A 113 -0.72 -1.85 10.57
CA PRO A 113 -0.86 -2.71 11.73
C PRO A 113 -2.34 -2.91 12.04
N TRP A 114 -2.78 -4.16 12.22
CA TRP A 114 -4.23 -4.44 12.36
C TRP A 114 -4.85 -3.81 13.61
N SER A 115 -4.05 -3.51 14.64
CA SER A 115 -4.51 -2.75 15.81
C SER A 115 -5.08 -1.37 15.44
N LEU A 116 -4.64 -0.76 14.32
CA LEU A 116 -5.15 0.54 13.89
C LEU A 116 -6.64 0.52 13.52
N PHE A 117 -7.18 -0.61 13.11
CA PHE A 117 -8.61 -0.75 12.86
C PHE A 117 -9.45 -0.57 14.11
N ALA A 118 -8.90 -0.88 15.29
CA ALA A 118 -9.54 -0.66 16.59
C ALA A 118 -9.11 0.66 17.24
N GLU A 119 -7.85 1.02 17.15
CA GLU A 119 -7.29 2.20 17.82
C GLU A 119 -7.63 3.52 17.12
N ARG A 120 -7.62 3.55 15.79
CA ARG A 120 -7.83 4.76 14.97
C ARG A 120 -8.70 4.49 13.73
N PRO A 121 -9.90 3.88 13.86
CA PRO A 121 -10.72 3.48 12.72
C PRO A 121 -11.15 4.67 11.87
N ALA A 122 -11.54 5.79 12.48
CA ALA A 122 -12.00 6.98 11.76
C ALA A 122 -10.87 7.61 10.90
N ASP A 123 -9.67 7.71 11.45
CA ASP A 123 -8.51 8.26 10.72
C ASP A 123 -8.12 7.35 9.55
N LEU A 124 -8.16 6.03 9.75
CA LEU A 124 -7.85 5.05 8.71
C LEU A 124 -8.86 5.11 7.57
N MET A 125 -10.17 5.15 7.89
CA MET A 125 -11.22 5.28 6.87
C MET A 125 -11.17 6.63 6.16
N ALA A 126 -10.84 7.71 6.87
CA ALA A 126 -10.65 9.03 6.26
C ALA A 126 -9.45 9.04 5.28
N LEU A 127 -8.36 8.33 5.61
CA LEU A 127 -7.25 8.14 4.68
C LEU A 127 -7.69 7.41 3.42
N VAL A 128 -8.41 6.29 3.56
CA VAL A 128 -8.92 5.52 2.41
C VAL A 128 -9.82 6.40 1.53
N ALA A 129 -10.75 7.16 2.14
CA ALA A 129 -11.62 8.08 1.42
C ALA A 129 -10.82 9.17 0.66
N ALA A 130 -9.78 9.74 1.29
CA ALA A 130 -8.93 10.75 0.65
C ALA A 130 -8.17 10.18 -0.55
N ILE A 131 -7.67 8.96 -0.45
CA ILE A 131 -6.99 8.26 -1.56
C ILE A 131 -8.00 7.99 -2.69
N LEU A 132 -9.18 7.44 -2.40
CA LEU A 132 -10.20 7.17 -3.41
C LEU A 132 -10.60 8.44 -4.16
N SER A 133 -10.85 9.54 -3.44
CA SER A 133 -11.31 10.81 -4.02
C SER A 133 -10.30 11.46 -4.98
N ARG A 134 -9.01 11.15 -4.84
CA ARG A 134 -7.92 11.75 -5.63
C ARG A 134 -7.29 10.77 -6.63
N SER A 135 -7.69 9.51 -6.56
CA SER A 135 -7.18 8.47 -7.45
C SER A 135 -7.50 8.76 -8.92
N PRO A 136 -6.50 8.75 -9.82
CA PRO A 136 -6.76 8.81 -11.26
C PRO A 136 -7.66 7.66 -11.74
N SER A 137 -8.31 7.84 -12.89
CA SER A 137 -9.13 6.78 -13.50
C SER A 137 -8.35 5.48 -13.69
N GLY A 138 -8.99 4.36 -13.39
CA GLY A 138 -8.39 3.02 -13.49
C GLY A 138 -7.48 2.63 -12.33
N SER A 139 -7.41 3.45 -11.27
CA SER A 139 -6.68 3.12 -10.06
C SER A 139 -7.31 1.96 -9.29
N VAL A 140 -6.50 1.30 -8.48
CA VAL A 140 -6.92 0.25 -7.54
C VAL A 140 -6.44 0.59 -6.15
N VAL A 141 -7.30 0.44 -5.15
CA VAL A 141 -6.94 0.56 -3.73
C VAL A 141 -7.12 -0.81 -3.09
N ALA A 142 -6.07 -1.30 -2.45
CA ALA A 142 -6.08 -2.57 -1.73
C ALA A 142 -5.87 -2.31 -0.23
N VAL A 143 -6.85 -2.71 0.58
CA VAL A 143 -6.77 -2.64 2.05
C VAL A 143 -6.58 -4.06 2.59
N GLU A 144 -5.57 -4.25 3.44
CA GLU A 144 -5.36 -5.50 4.17
C GLU A 144 -5.85 -5.35 5.61
N SER A 145 -6.76 -6.23 6.01
CA SER A 145 -7.20 -6.36 7.40
C SER A 145 -7.08 -7.78 7.91
N ASP A 146 -7.35 -8.00 9.19
CA ASP A 146 -7.69 -9.33 9.70
C ASP A 146 -9.17 -9.65 9.47
N GLY A 147 -9.58 -10.87 9.83
CA GLY A 147 -10.94 -11.33 9.63
C GLY A 147 -11.99 -10.72 10.61
N SER A 148 -11.57 -9.89 11.57
CA SER A 148 -12.48 -9.24 12.53
C SER A 148 -12.98 -7.88 12.06
N PHE A 149 -12.35 -7.30 11.05
CA PHE A 149 -12.73 -6.00 10.51
C PHE A 149 -14.07 -6.09 9.76
N ASP A 150 -14.99 -5.15 10.08
CA ASP A 150 -16.25 -5.02 9.37
C ASP A 150 -16.06 -4.23 8.05
N PRO A 151 -16.14 -4.86 6.87
CA PRO A 151 -15.91 -4.19 5.59
C PRO A 151 -16.99 -3.16 5.24
N GLN A 152 -18.14 -3.14 5.94
CA GLN A 152 -19.16 -2.10 5.77
C GLN A 152 -18.68 -0.71 6.24
N LEU A 153 -17.59 -0.64 7.00
CA LEU A 153 -16.96 0.62 7.40
C LEU A 153 -16.12 1.25 6.30
N LEU A 154 -15.77 0.51 5.24
CA LEU A 154 -15.02 1.05 4.12
C LEU A 154 -15.83 2.13 3.38
N PRO A 155 -15.20 3.25 2.98
CA PRO A 155 -15.85 4.22 2.10
C PRO A 155 -16.33 3.52 0.82
N GLU A 156 -17.55 3.85 0.35
CA GLU A 156 -18.17 3.21 -0.82
C GLU A 156 -18.28 1.69 -0.67
N ALA A 157 -18.71 1.21 0.50
CA ALA A 157 -18.65 -0.20 0.93
C ALA A 157 -19.11 -1.22 -0.14
N ALA A 158 -20.11 -0.90 -0.95
CA ALA A 158 -20.62 -1.77 -2.00
C ALA A 158 -19.68 -1.91 -3.22
N ALA A 159 -18.66 -1.07 -3.34
CA ALA A 159 -17.73 -1.07 -4.48
C ALA A 159 -16.49 -1.94 -4.26
N TRP A 160 -16.37 -2.60 -3.11
CA TRP A 160 -15.21 -3.41 -2.76
C TRP A 160 -15.44 -4.90 -3.01
N GLU A 161 -14.44 -5.54 -3.59
CA GLU A 161 -14.34 -7.00 -3.61
C GLU A 161 -13.54 -7.47 -2.40
N HIS A 162 -13.97 -8.56 -1.77
CA HIS A 162 -13.32 -9.13 -0.58
C HIS A 162 -12.74 -10.50 -0.91
N ARG A 163 -11.43 -10.66 -0.70
CA ARG A 163 -10.68 -11.89 -1.01
C ARG A 163 -10.01 -12.44 0.24
N PRO A 164 -10.42 -13.62 0.72
CA PRO A 164 -9.70 -14.28 1.82
C PRO A 164 -8.26 -14.60 1.44
N ALA A 165 -7.33 -14.22 2.29
CA ALA A 165 -5.90 -14.48 2.15
C ALA A 165 -5.31 -14.83 3.53
N ALA A 166 -5.89 -15.85 4.17
CA ALA A 166 -5.64 -16.18 5.58
C ALA A 166 -4.16 -16.06 6.01
N PRO A 167 -3.89 -15.39 7.14
CA PRO A 167 -4.84 -14.87 8.15
C PRO A 167 -5.43 -13.49 7.81
N ALA A 168 -5.11 -12.92 6.67
CA ALA A 168 -5.61 -11.64 6.22
C ALA A 168 -6.87 -11.78 5.35
N VAL A 169 -7.57 -10.64 5.20
CA VAL A 169 -8.56 -10.41 4.16
C VAL A 169 -8.10 -9.22 3.33
N LEU A 170 -8.13 -9.37 2.01
CA LEU A 170 -7.85 -8.30 1.07
C LEU A 170 -9.16 -7.69 0.60
N HIS A 171 -9.30 -6.38 0.75
CA HIS A 171 -10.42 -5.60 0.26
C HIS A 171 -9.92 -4.77 -0.91
N ILE A 172 -10.49 -4.97 -2.10
CA ILE A 172 -10.03 -4.36 -3.35
C ILE A 172 -11.12 -3.45 -3.91
N HIS A 173 -10.80 -2.18 -4.07
CA HIS A 173 -11.61 -1.20 -4.77
C HIS A 173 -11.00 -0.90 -6.14
N GLY A 174 -11.82 -0.94 -7.18
CA GLY A 174 -11.38 -0.80 -8.56
C GLY A 174 -11.51 -2.10 -9.34
N ARG A 175 -11.67 -2.02 -10.67
CA ARG A 175 -11.83 -3.22 -11.49
C ARG A 175 -10.54 -4.04 -11.55
N LEU A 176 -10.61 -5.25 -11.08
CA LEU A 176 -9.61 -6.28 -11.38
C LEU A 176 -9.85 -6.80 -12.82
N VAL A 177 -8.81 -7.24 -13.48
CA VAL A 177 -8.96 -7.91 -14.78
C VAL A 177 -9.56 -9.29 -14.51
N SER A 178 -10.69 -9.59 -15.15
CA SER A 178 -11.28 -10.94 -15.19
C SER A 178 -10.47 -11.85 -16.11
#